data_52872a6585599a8f1b4b221df1254732
#
_entry.id   52872a6585599a8f1b4b221df1254732
#
_cell.length_a   1.000
_cell.length_b   1.000
_cell.length_c   1.000
_cell.angle_alpha   90.00
_cell.angle_beta   90.00
_cell.angle_gamma   90.00
#
_symmetry.space_group_name_H-M   'P 1'
#
loop_
_entity.id
_entity.type
_entity.pdbx_description
1 polymer ?
#
loop_
_entity_poly.entity_id
_entity_poly.type
_entity_poly.pdbx_seq_one_letter_code
_entity_poly.pdbx_strand_id
1 'polypeptide(L)'
;MDYVLCSEGENTIVPILNFLTRNKAGKIQAKDIPGLTYRDKRGDVLQNNFPELLCDQYVREYQYYDLIESSILEKAKSVQIDVGRGCPFACTFCSTKTFWKRKFRLRSVDNILDEIEYVINTYGITDFDFKHDLFTANKRRVLEFCRALRKRKLSISWGCDSRLDTIDKNLIDIMCECGMNRIFFGVETGSERMQKLINKNLKLKSGVEVISHCITKGLHVTASFIYGFPEETEEDLSQTLKMIIELHNNGCNILTNMCHIMNGTDLYNRYGKSLVITENISYNKSIIAFEELYGLISSNRDIFPNFYDYPTELRKSMTYLDIYRFALLYCKIHMPEVHLFLQAHNYGSLDMYKMFCNANSDIITEGDIPSNGDPNKMISKMKRLPDLVYNQLIKNLVTLINGK
;
A
#
# COMPACT_ATOMS: atom_id res chain seq x y z
N MET A 1 0.52 23.99 17.67
CA MET A 1 1.76 23.21 17.39
C MET A 1 2.90 24.20 17.35
N ASP A 2 3.91 24.00 18.18
CA ASP A 2 4.99 24.99 18.37
C ASP A 2 6.20 24.70 17.47
N TYR A 3 6.49 23.41 17.24
CA TYR A 3 7.63 22.95 16.47
C TYR A 3 7.25 21.76 15.60
N VAL A 4 7.78 21.72 14.36
CA VAL A 4 7.65 20.58 13.43
C VAL A 4 9.03 20.24 12.91
N LEU A 5 9.43 18.99 13.04
CA LEU A 5 10.63 18.45 12.41
C LEU A 5 10.28 17.89 11.03
N CYS A 6 10.95 18.40 10.01
CA CYS A 6 10.77 17.97 8.63
C CYS A 6 11.94 17.10 8.19
N SER A 7 11.66 16.02 7.44
CA SER A 7 12.64 15.02 6.99
C SER A 7 13.02 14.01 8.10
N GLU A 8 14.23 13.43 8.04
CA GLU A 8 14.72 12.47 9.04
C GLU A 8 15.00 13.16 10.37
N GLY A 9 14.39 12.66 11.44
CA GLY A 9 14.45 13.29 12.75
C GLY A 9 15.73 13.04 13.55
N GLU A 10 16.51 12.03 13.19
CA GLU A 10 17.65 11.55 13.97
C GLU A 10 18.70 12.64 14.21
N ASN A 11 19.00 13.44 13.19
CA ASN A 11 19.95 14.55 13.29
C ASN A 11 19.38 15.81 13.94
N THR A 12 18.09 15.88 14.14
CA THR A 12 17.38 17.10 14.57
C THR A 12 16.75 16.97 15.96
N ILE A 13 16.46 15.75 16.41
CA ILE A 13 15.79 15.53 17.71
C ILE A 13 16.67 15.97 18.90
N VAL A 14 17.96 15.65 18.90
CA VAL A 14 18.86 16.04 19.97
C VAL A 14 19.09 17.57 20.01
N PRO A 15 19.39 18.25 18.87
CA PRO A 15 19.40 19.70 18.82
C PRO A 15 18.14 20.38 19.34
N ILE A 16 16.94 19.91 18.98
CA ILE A 16 15.70 20.53 19.48
C ILE A 16 15.51 20.28 20.99
N LEU A 17 15.80 19.09 21.48
CA LEU A 17 15.73 18.81 22.92
C LEU A 17 16.69 19.71 23.72
N ASN A 18 17.91 19.89 23.25
CA ASN A 18 18.88 20.81 23.85
C ASN A 18 18.39 22.26 23.84
N PHE A 19 17.78 22.70 22.75
CA PHE A 19 17.15 24.01 22.63
C PHE A 19 15.99 24.18 23.64
N LEU A 20 15.08 23.21 23.73
CA LEU A 20 13.91 23.27 24.60
C LEU A 20 14.24 23.18 26.07
N THR A 21 15.21 22.34 26.44
CA THR A 21 15.63 22.15 27.84
C THR A 21 16.59 23.21 28.34
N ARG A 22 16.98 24.18 27.48
CA ARG A 22 17.98 25.21 27.78
C ARG A 22 19.28 24.61 28.33
N ASN A 23 19.63 23.41 27.90
CA ASN A 23 20.81 22.71 28.37
C ASN A 23 22.07 23.53 28.01
N LYS A 24 22.95 23.77 28.99
CA LYS A 24 24.06 24.73 28.91
C LYS A 24 25.14 24.41 27.87
N ALA A 25 25.04 23.31 27.16
CA ALA A 25 26.02 22.80 26.20
C ALA A 25 26.13 23.56 24.87
N GLY A 26 25.36 24.61 24.65
CA GLY A 26 25.50 25.48 23.48
C GLY A 26 24.31 26.41 23.31
N LYS A 27 24.58 27.61 22.85
CA LYS A 27 23.53 28.62 22.52
C LYS A 27 22.83 28.27 21.22
N ILE A 28 22.28 27.04 21.09
CA ILE A 28 21.49 26.61 19.91
C ILE A 28 20.24 27.47 19.84
N GLN A 29 20.01 28.13 18.72
CA GLN A 29 18.79 28.87 18.44
C GLN A 29 17.91 28.07 17.50
N ALA A 30 16.60 28.30 17.54
CA ALA A 30 15.65 27.60 16.64
C ALA A 30 16.07 27.69 15.16
N LYS A 31 16.59 28.83 14.72
CA LYS A 31 17.08 29.07 13.35
C LYS A 31 18.26 28.19 12.93
N ASP A 32 19.01 27.63 13.90
CA ASP A 32 20.22 26.84 13.64
C ASP A 32 19.93 25.33 13.57
N ILE A 33 18.68 24.91 13.81
CA ILE A 33 18.27 23.49 13.81
C ILE A 33 17.78 23.11 12.42
N PRO A 34 18.50 22.28 11.66
CA PRO A 34 18.09 21.89 10.31
C PRO A 34 16.71 21.19 10.31
N GLY A 35 15.87 21.51 9.32
CA GLY A 35 14.55 20.91 9.17
C GLY A 35 13.50 21.36 10.20
N LEU A 36 13.84 22.28 11.10
CA LEU A 36 12.88 22.80 12.05
C LEU A 36 11.95 23.83 11.41
N THR A 37 10.65 23.64 11.56
CA THR A 37 9.62 24.65 11.32
C THR A 37 9.08 25.10 12.65
N TYR A 38 9.02 26.41 12.89
CA TYR A 38 8.63 27.01 14.18
C TYR A 38 7.98 28.38 13.98
N ARG A 39 7.32 28.88 15.02
CA ARG A 39 6.84 30.27 15.06
C ARG A 39 7.87 31.16 15.74
N ASP A 40 8.13 32.29 15.12
CA ASP A 40 8.97 33.30 15.74
C ASP A 40 8.16 34.13 16.79
N LYS A 41 8.83 35.11 17.40
CA LYS A 41 8.19 35.97 18.41
C LYS A 41 7.06 36.87 17.85
N ARG A 42 6.99 37.02 16.53
CA ARG A 42 5.92 37.81 15.86
C ARG A 42 4.74 36.92 15.47
N GLY A 43 4.87 35.59 15.64
CA GLY A 43 3.89 34.61 15.21
C GLY A 43 4.08 34.10 13.80
N ASP A 44 5.12 34.58 13.08
CA ASP A 44 5.42 34.15 11.73
C ASP A 44 5.96 32.72 11.72
N VAL A 45 5.52 31.92 10.74
CA VAL A 45 6.01 30.55 10.54
C VAL A 45 7.30 30.58 9.74
N LEU A 46 8.38 30.14 10.35
CA LEU A 46 9.69 30.04 9.74
C LEU A 46 10.05 28.56 9.55
N GLN A 47 10.67 28.24 8.41
CA GLN A 47 11.19 26.92 8.11
C GLN A 47 12.68 27.00 7.79
N ASN A 48 13.48 26.24 8.51
CA ASN A 48 14.91 26.10 8.24
C ASN A 48 15.18 25.18 7.06
N ASN A 49 16.40 25.25 6.51
CA ASN A 49 16.83 24.30 5.48
C ASN A 49 16.68 22.87 5.94
N PHE A 50 16.26 21.98 5.04
CA PHE A 50 16.19 20.56 5.33
C PHE A 50 17.58 20.00 5.65
N PRO A 51 17.68 19.08 6.62
CA PRO A 51 18.93 18.36 6.87
C PRO A 51 19.30 17.53 5.63
N GLU A 52 20.59 17.25 5.51
CA GLU A 52 21.02 16.21 4.60
C GLU A 52 20.44 14.86 5.05
N LEU A 53 20.04 14.05 4.08
CA LEU A 53 19.58 12.70 4.40
C LEU A 53 20.74 11.89 4.98
N LEU A 54 20.47 11.12 6.00
CA LEU A 54 21.45 10.23 6.62
C LEU A 54 22.11 9.35 5.56
N CYS A 55 23.41 9.18 5.61
CA CYS A 55 24.10 8.22 4.75
C CYS A 55 23.98 6.79 5.31
N ASP A 56 24.28 5.78 4.48
CA ASP A 56 24.14 4.36 4.81
C ASP A 56 24.83 3.93 6.12
N GLN A 57 25.81 4.70 6.58
CA GLN A 57 26.58 4.41 7.78
C GLN A 57 25.89 4.84 9.07
N TYR A 58 24.87 5.70 9.02
CA TYR A 58 24.23 6.28 10.21
C TYR A 58 23.14 5.41 10.84
N VAL A 59 22.69 4.40 10.17
CA VAL A 59 21.71 3.46 10.75
C VAL A 59 22.48 2.40 11.53
N ARG A 60 23.16 2.81 12.60
CA ARG A 60 24.01 1.91 13.40
C ARG A 60 23.37 1.36 14.65
N GLU A 61 22.29 1.97 15.10
CA GLU A 61 21.66 1.55 16.35
C GLU A 61 20.52 0.58 16.06
N TYR A 62 20.46 -0.48 16.82
CA TYR A 62 19.31 -1.38 16.84
C TYR A 62 18.09 -0.61 17.31
N GLN A 63 16.92 -1.11 16.96
CA GLN A 63 15.71 -0.61 17.59
C GLN A 63 15.82 -0.84 19.11
N TYR A 64 15.35 0.12 19.89
CA TYR A 64 15.40 0.02 21.36
C TYR A 64 14.30 -0.93 21.86
N TYR A 65 14.50 -2.22 21.68
CA TYR A 65 13.55 -3.27 22.08
C TYR A 65 13.32 -3.30 23.61
N ASP A 66 14.31 -2.89 24.38
CA ASP A 66 14.24 -2.76 25.85
C ASP A 66 13.30 -1.65 26.34
N LEU A 67 12.90 -0.73 25.47
CA LEU A 67 11.86 0.25 25.73
C LEU A 67 10.44 -0.28 25.49
N ILE A 68 10.32 -1.47 24.90
CA ILE A 68 9.04 -2.15 24.68
C ILE A 68 8.77 -3.03 25.91
N GLU A 69 7.55 -2.96 26.42
CA GLU A 69 7.16 -3.83 27.53
C GLU A 69 7.40 -5.31 27.19
N SER A 70 8.13 -6.02 28.05
CA SER A 70 8.56 -7.39 27.83
C SER A 70 7.40 -8.33 27.49
N SER A 71 6.23 -8.14 28.10
CA SER A 71 5.01 -8.90 27.84
C SER A 71 4.52 -8.81 26.39
N ILE A 72 4.88 -7.74 25.67
CA ILE A 72 4.55 -7.57 24.25
C ILE A 72 5.52 -8.38 23.40
N LEU A 73 6.81 -8.29 23.68
CA LEU A 73 7.84 -9.03 22.93
C LEU A 73 7.75 -10.55 23.16
N GLU A 74 7.45 -11.00 24.36
CA GLU A 74 7.25 -12.42 24.69
C GLU A 74 6.08 -13.05 23.90
N LYS A 75 5.08 -12.25 23.51
CA LYS A 75 3.93 -12.71 22.72
C LYS A 75 4.09 -12.44 21.24
N ALA A 76 5.10 -11.69 20.84
CA ALA A 76 5.33 -11.33 19.44
C ALA A 76 5.75 -12.57 18.64
N LYS A 77 5.04 -12.82 17.54
CA LYS A 77 5.39 -13.90 16.59
C LYS A 77 6.41 -13.44 15.57
N SER A 78 6.49 -12.16 15.30
CA SER A 78 7.41 -11.56 14.34
C SER A 78 7.84 -10.18 14.81
N VAL A 79 8.98 -9.71 14.29
CA VAL A 79 9.52 -8.37 14.53
C VAL A 79 9.76 -7.67 13.20
N GLN A 80 9.43 -6.38 13.16
CA GLN A 80 9.77 -5.53 12.02
C GLN A 80 11.17 -4.95 12.20
N ILE A 81 12.02 -5.10 11.19
CA ILE A 81 13.36 -4.50 11.15
C ILE A 81 13.42 -3.48 10.02
N ASP A 82 13.78 -2.23 10.36
CA ASP A 82 14.12 -1.21 9.37
C ASP A 82 15.48 -1.59 8.73
N VAL A 83 15.45 -2.05 7.49
CA VAL A 83 16.66 -2.45 6.75
C VAL A 83 17.20 -1.35 5.85
N GLY A 84 16.49 -0.23 5.75
CA GLY A 84 16.88 0.92 4.95
C GLY A 84 15.71 1.76 4.50
N ARG A 85 15.98 2.78 3.70
CA ARG A 85 15.00 3.83 3.34
C ARG A 85 15.11 4.26 1.90
N GLY A 86 13.98 4.65 1.33
CA GLY A 86 13.90 5.31 0.05
C GLY A 86 13.76 4.38 -1.14
N CYS A 87 13.26 4.94 -2.22
CA CYS A 87 13.00 4.26 -3.48
C CYS A 87 13.56 5.10 -4.63
N PRO A 88 14.30 4.53 -5.61
CA PRO A 88 14.89 5.28 -6.71
C PRO A 88 13.87 5.65 -7.79
N PHE A 89 12.67 5.07 -7.75
CA PHE A 89 11.63 5.29 -8.75
C PHE A 89 10.87 6.61 -8.53
N ALA A 90 10.07 6.99 -9.52
CA ALA A 90 9.38 8.29 -9.54
C ALA A 90 7.90 8.13 -9.93
N CYS A 91 7.20 7.16 -9.32
CA CYS A 91 5.77 6.98 -9.54
C CYS A 91 5.01 8.26 -9.15
N THR A 92 4.06 8.69 -10.00
CA THR A 92 3.42 10.01 -9.89
C THR A 92 2.56 10.18 -8.64
N PHE A 93 2.06 9.08 -8.09
CA PHE A 93 1.20 9.04 -6.90
C PHE A 93 1.97 8.92 -5.58
N CYS A 94 3.27 8.59 -5.62
CA CYS A 94 4.03 8.18 -4.46
C CYS A 94 4.75 9.35 -3.79
N SER A 95 4.53 9.54 -2.49
CA SER A 95 5.21 10.56 -1.67
C SER A 95 6.66 10.22 -1.35
N THR A 96 7.06 8.96 -1.42
CA THR A 96 8.43 8.46 -1.16
C THR A 96 9.47 9.19 -2.01
N LYS A 97 9.12 9.50 -3.27
CA LYS A 97 9.96 10.30 -4.17
C LYS A 97 10.31 11.67 -3.58
N THR A 98 9.36 12.34 -3.00
CA THR A 98 9.53 13.70 -2.44
C THR A 98 10.23 13.64 -1.09
N PHE A 99 9.83 12.70 -0.24
CA PHE A 99 10.39 12.56 1.11
C PHE A 99 11.87 12.15 1.07
N TRP A 100 12.20 11.10 0.32
CA TRP A 100 13.57 10.56 0.24
C TRP A 100 14.38 11.12 -0.92
N LYS A 101 13.85 12.05 -1.73
CA LYS A 101 14.52 12.64 -2.89
C LYS A 101 15.10 11.60 -3.85
N ARG A 102 14.41 10.44 -3.97
CA ARG A 102 14.83 9.26 -4.75
C ARG A 102 16.15 8.63 -4.30
N LYS A 103 16.62 8.93 -3.11
CA LYS A 103 17.82 8.31 -2.56
C LYS A 103 17.47 6.98 -1.93
N PHE A 104 17.94 5.91 -2.54
CA PHE A 104 17.84 4.55 -2.02
C PHE A 104 19.02 4.28 -1.10
N ARG A 105 18.78 3.79 0.11
CA ARG A 105 19.78 3.50 1.13
C ARG A 105 19.43 2.19 1.83
N LEU A 106 20.41 1.33 2.00
CA LEU A 106 20.31 0.12 2.83
C LEU A 106 21.32 0.20 3.96
N ARG A 107 20.94 -0.28 5.11
CA ARG A 107 21.86 -0.54 6.23
C ARG A 107 22.93 -1.53 5.77
N SER A 108 24.09 -1.54 6.42
CA SER A 108 25.08 -2.56 6.14
C SER A 108 24.52 -3.94 6.46
N VAL A 109 24.92 -4.94 5.67
CA VAL A 109 24.46 -6.31 5.87
C VAL A 109 24.81 -6.81 7.27
N ASP A 110 26.02 -6.50 7.74
CA ASP A 110 26.45 -6.89 9.08
C ASP A 110 25.59 -6.27 10.17
N ASN A 111 25.25 -4.99 10.04
CA ASN A 111 24.37 -4.31 11.02
C ASN A 111 22.95 -4.91 11.07
N ILE A 112 22.39 -5.29 9.91
CA ILE A 112 21.08 -5.98 9.87
C ILE A 112 21.18 -7.35 10.54
N LEU A 113 22.21 -8.11 10.24
CA LEU A 113 22.40 -9.46 10.80
C LEU A 113 22.73 -9.44 12.29
N ASP A 114 23.49 -8.44 12.76
CA ASP A 114 23.75 -8.26 14.19
C ASP A 114 22.47 -7.99 14.97
N GLU A 115 21.55 -7.18 14.42
CA GLU A 115 20.24 -6.94 15.02
C GLU A 115 19.37 -8.20 15.01
N ILE A 116 19.36 -8.95 13.93
CA ILE A 116 18.67 -10.24 13.84
C ILE A 116 19.18 -11.21 14.91
N GLU A 117 20.52 -11.35 15.02
CA GLU A 117 21.13 -12.20 16.06
C GLU A 117 20.78 -11.74 17.46
N TYR A 118 20.76 -10.43 17.73
CA TYR A 118 20.36 -9.88 19.00
C TYR A 118 18.91 -10.26 19.34
N VAL A 119 17.98 -10.08 18.40
CA VAL A 119 16.55 -10.42 18.60
C VAL A 119 16.37 -11.92 18.83
N ILE A 120 17.06 -12.76 18.08
CA ILE A 120 16.99 -14.23 18.26
C ILE A 120 17.51 -14.61 19.66
N ASN A 121 18.69 -14.12 20.04
CA ASN A 121 19.32 -14.50 21.29
C ASN A 121 18.61 -13.96 22.53
N THR A 122 17.98 -12.78 22.43
CA THR A 122 17.34 -12.11 23.56
C THR A 122 15.88 -12.52 23.72
N TYR A 123 15.15 -12.65 22.61
CA TYR A 123 13.70 -12.84 22.62
C TYR A 123 13.23 -14.16 21.98
N GLY A 124 14.14 -14.93 21.35
CA GLY A 124 13.79 -16.19 20.70
C GLY A 124 12.96 -16.03 19.41
N ILE A 125 12.83 -14.81 18.89
CA ILE A 125 11.99 -14.53 17.72
C ILE A 125 12.83 -14.76 16.45
N THR A 126 12.31 -15.58 15.53
CA THR A 126 12.98 -15.96 14.28
C THR A 126 12.22 -15.54 13.03
N ASP A 127 11.10 -14.83 13.18
CA ASP A 127 10.29 -14.33 12.06
C ASP A 127 10.41 -12.79 11.97
N PHE A 128 10.76 -12.29 10.76
CA PHE A 128 11.09 -10.88 10.55
C PHE A 128 10.36 -10.28 9.35
N ASP A 129 9.85 -9.06 9.50
CA ASP A 129 9.39 -8.23 8.39
C ASP A 129 10.42 -7.14 8.09
N PHE A 130 11.07 -7.20 6.94
CA PHE A 130 12.04 -6.20 6.52
C PHE A 130 11.31 -4.97 5.98
N LYS A 131 11.37 -3.88 6.73
CA LYS A 131 10.76 -2.61 6.35
C LYS A 131 11.72 -1.79 5.50
N HIS A 132 11.30 -1.57 4.27
CA HIS A 132 11.96 -0.74 3.28
C HIS A 132 10.96 -0.38 2.18
N ASP A 133 11.04 0.84 1.63
CA ASP A 133 10.17 1.23 0.51
C ASP A 133 10.35 0.35 -0.74
N LEU A 134 11.52 -0.29 -0.89
CA LEU A 134 11.82 -1.23 -1.97
C LEU A 134 13.11 -2.02 -1.69
N PHE A 135 13.05 -3.09 -0.94
CA PHE A 135 14.22 -3.89 -0.55
C PHE A 135 15.02 -4.43 -1.74
N THR A 136 14.33 -4.86 -2.80
CA THR A 136 14.94 -5.49 -3.99
C THR A 136 15.50 -4.51 -5.02
N ALA A 137 15.49 -3.19 -4.77
CA ALA A 137 16.03 -2.21 -5.72
C ALA A 137 17.52 -2.42 -6.05
N ASN A 138 18.26 -3.05 -5.15
CA ASN A 138 19.67 -3.38 -5.36
C ASN A 138 19.91 -4.89 -5.22
N LYS A 139 19.79 -5.61 -6.33
CA LYS A 139 19.99 -7.07 -6.40
C LYS A 139 21.31 -7.54 -5.78
N ARG A 140 22.42 -6.79 -5.99
CA ARG A 140 23.73 -7.14 -5.43
C ARG A 140 23.70 -7.16 -3.89
N ARG A 141 23.05 -6.19 -3.27
CA ARG A 141 22.93 -6.09 -1.81
C ARG A 141 22.06 -7.21 -1.25
N VAL A 142 20.98 -7.58 -1.94
CA VAL A 142 20.12 -8.72 -1.53
C VAL A 142 20.93 -10.02 -1.58
N LEU A 143 21.73 -10.24 -2.63
CA LEU A 143 22.60 -11.41 -2.74
C LEU A 143 23.70 -11.42 -1.67
N GLU A 144 24.27 -10.26 -1.31
CA GLU A 144 25.24 -10.10 -0.22
C GLU A 144 24.59 -10.50 1.12
N PHE A 145 23.38 -10.00 1.39
CA PHE A 145 22.60 -10.36 2.58
C PHE A 145 22.37 -11.87 2.66
N CYS A 146 21.87 -12.49 1.60
CA CYS A 146 21.61 -13.93 1.57
C CYS A 146 22.88 -14.75 1.82
N ARG A 147 24.02 -14.36 1.25
CA ARG A 147 25.32 -15.03 1.48
C ARG A 147 25.78 -14.89 2.92
N ALA A 148 25.67 -13.69 3.48
CA ALA A 148 26.10 -13.43 4.86
C ALA A 148 25.20 -14.14 5.88
N LEU A 149 23.86 -14.20 5.63
CA LEU A 149 22.92 -14.94 6.45
C LEU A 149 23.29 -16.42 6.52
N ARG A 150 23.60 -17.05 5.37
CA ARG A 150 24.06 -18.45 5.32
C ARG A 150 25.40 -18.65 6.03
N LYS A 151 26.36 -17.72 5.84
CA LYS A 151 27.68 -17.77 6.50
C LYS A 151 27.54 -17.75 8.02
N ARG A 152 26.63 -16.93 8.56
CA ARG A 152 26.32 -16.85 10.00
C ARG A 152 25.45 -18.01 10.50
N LYS A 153 24.97 -18.87 9.60
CA LYS A 153 24.09 -20.02 9.91
C LYS A 153 22.81 -19.61 10.63
N LEU A 154 22.29 -18.43 10.35
CA LEU A 154 21.05 -17.94 10.91
C LEU A 154 19.87 -18.58 10.17
N SER A 155 19.00 -19.25 10.92
CA SER A 155 17.75 -19.82 10.39
C SER A 155 16.60 -18.89 10.76
N ILE A 156 16.12 -18.13 9.80
CA ILE A 156 15.04 -17.16 9.97
C ILE A 156 13.95 -17.34 8.92
N SER A 157 12.76 -16.86 9.25
CA SER A 157 11.65 -16.63 8.33
C SER A 157 11.53 -15.12 8.10
N TRP A 158 11.35 -14.68 6.85
CA TRP A 158 11.26 -13.25 6.61
C TRP A 158 10.44 -12.86 5.39
N GLY A 159 9.97 -11.61 5.38
CA GLY A 159 9.25 -11.00 4.28
C GLY A 159 9.81 -9.63 3.90
N CYS A 160 9.52 -9.17 2.68
CA CYS A 160 9.93 -7.84 2.21
C CYS A 160 9.00 -7.28 1.14
N ASP A 161 9.13 -5.96 0.90
CA ASP A 161 8.47 -5.26 -0.18
C ASP A 161 9.36 -5.22 -1.44
N SER A 162 8.73 -5.42 -2.60
CA SER A 162 9.40 -5.54 -3.89
C SER A 162 8.61 -4.89 -5.03
N ARG A 163 9.29 -4.69 -6.15
CA ARG A 163 8.68 -4.39 -7.45
C ARG A 163 8.93 -5.56 -8.40
N LEU A 164 7.98 -5.80 -9.29
CA LEU A 164 8.06 -6.91 -10.26
C LEU A 164 9.23 -6.79 -11.25
N ASP A 165 9.74 -5.58 -11.47
CA ASP A 165 10.87 -5.29 -12.37
C ASP A 165 12.24 -5.20 -11.67
N THR A 166 12.28 -5.38 -10.35
CA THR A 166 13.54 -5.40 -9.57
C THR A 166 13.94 -6.80 -9.09
N ILE A 167 13.18 -7.80 -9.44
CA ILE A 167 13.38 -9.19 -9.01
C ILE A 167 13.20 -10.14 -10.21
N ASP A 168 13.92 -11.23 -10.22
CA ASP A 168 13.77 -12.31 -11.19
C ASP A 168 13.68 -13.68 -10.51
N LYS A 169 13.33 -14.71 -11.26
CA LYS A 169 13.14 -16.07 -10.74
C LYS A 169 14.36 -16.59 -9.99
N ASN A 170 15.57 -16.32 -10.49
CA ASN A 170 16.80 -16.76 -9.83
C ASN A 170 17.03 -16.05 -8.48
N LEU A 171 16.75 -14.75 -8.40
CA LEU A 171 16.84 -14.03 -7.12
C LEU A 171 15.79 -14.53 -6.12
N ILE A 172 14.56 -14.80 -6.58
CA ILE A 172 13.50 -15.39 -5.76
C ILE A 172 13.96 -16.74 -5.17
N ASP A 173 14.51 -17.61 -6.00
CA ASP A 173 15.01 -18.93 -5.55
C ASP A 173 16.06 -18.79 -4.45
N ILE A 174 17.04 -17.91 -4.64
CA ILE A 174 18.09 -17.65 -3.64
C ILE A 174 17.49 -17.08 -2.34
N MET A 175 16.53 -16.16 -2.43
CA MET A 175 15.88 -15.57 -1.27
C MET A 175 15.05 -16.61 -0.51
N CYS A 176 14.33 -17.51 -1.22
CA CYS A 176 13.60 -18.61 -0.60
C CYS A 176 14.53 -19.59 0.15
N GLU A 177 15.66 -19.94 -0.47
CA GLU A 177 16.68 -20.79 0.18
C GLU A 177 17.31 -20.13 1.43
N CYS A 178 17.13 -18.82 1.58
CA CYS A 178 17.55 -18.05 2.74
C CYS A 178 16.40 -17.71 3.70
N GLY A 179 15.26 -18.41 3.59
CA GLY A 179 14.14 -18.30 4.53
C GLY A 179 13.11 -17.24 4.18
N MET A 180 13.17 -16.59 3.00
CA MET A 180 12.07 -15.73 2.57
C MET A 180 10.82 -16.58 2.36
N ASN A 181 9.73 -16.20 3.02
CA ASN A 181 8.43 -16.87 2.90
C ASN A 181 7.27 -15.92 2.55
N ARG A 182 7.50 -14.62 2.58
CA ARG A 182 6.51 -13.59 2.25
C ARG A 182 7.10 -12.55 1.32
N ILE A 183 6.31 -12.10 0.34
CA ILE A 183 6.70 -10.99 -0.52
C ILE A 183 5.48 -10.14 -0.90
N PHE A 184 5.67 -8.82 -0.84
CA PHE A 184 4.66 -7.85 -1.22
C PHE A 184 5.08 -7.15 -2.51
N PHE A 185 4.16 -7.09 -3.48
CA PHE A 185 4.36 -6.39 -4.74
C PHE A 185 3.35 -5.26 -4.91
N GLY A 186 3.85 -4.05 -5.13
CA GLY A 186 3.02 -2.99 -5.69
C GLY A 186 2.85 -3.25 -7.19
N VAL A 187 1.64 -3.58 -7.63
CA VAL A 187 1.27 -3.70 -9.06
C VAL A 187 0.59 -2.43 -9.52
N GLU A 188 -0.28 -1.92 -8.71
CA GLU A 188 -1.11 -0.71 -8.77
C GLU A 188 -2.24 -0.79 -9.80
N THR A 189 -2.00 -1.22 -11.03
CA THR A 189 -3.02 -1.31 -12.09
C THR A 189 -2.69 -2.42 -13.08
N GLY A 190 -3.72 -3.07 -13.59
CA GLY A 190 -3.63 -4.05 -14.67
C GLY A 190 -3.68 -3.44 -16.07
N SER A 191 -3.72 -2.12 -16.18
CA SER A 191 -3.74 -1.40 -17.47
C SER A 191 -2.35 -0.93 -17.88
N GLU A 192 -1.89 -1.35 -19.05
CA GLU A 192 -0.62 -0.88 -19.64
C GLU A 192 -0.63 0.64 -19.89
N ARG A 193 -1.79 1.23 -20.20
CA ARG A 193 -1.95 2.68 -20.35
C ARG A 193 -1.72 3.37 -19.01
N MET A 194 -2.38 2.89 -17.95
CA MET A 194 -2.22 3.45 -16.61
C MET A 194 -0.82 3.26 -16.06
N GLN A 195 -0.15 2.12 -16.32
CA GLN A 195 1.26 1.90 -15.93
C GLN A 195 2.18 3.03 -16.44
N LYS A 196 1.93 3.51 -17.66
CA LYS A 196 2.67 4.64 -18.24
C LYS A 196 2.28 5.97 -17.58
N LEU A 197 0.99 6.23 -17.40
CA LEU A 197 0.50 7.47 -16.81
C LEU A 197 0.97 7.69 -15.37
N ILE A 198 0.98 6.63 -14.57
CA ILE A 198 1.48 6.68 -13.20
C ILE A 198 3.01 6.58 -13.09
N ASN A 199 3.70 6.52 -14.23
CA ASN A 199 5.16 6.39 -14.33
C ASN A 199 5.73 5.20 -13.55
N LYS A 200 4.99 4.10 -13.48
CA LYS A 200 5.47 2.85 -12.87
C LYS A 200 6.10 1.93 -13.91
N ASN A 201 5.51 1.87 -15.10
CA ASN A 201 6.06 1.22 -16.30
C ASN A 201 6.38 -0.27 -16.14
N LEU A 202 5.63 -1.00 -15.33
CA LEU A 202 5.78 -2.44 -15.20
C LEU A 202 5.35 -3.14 -16.50
N LYS A 203 6.07 -4.18 -16.87
CA LYS A 203 5.66 -5.13 -17.91
C LYS A 203 4.74 -6.17 -17.28
N LEU A 204 3.43 -5.98 -17.39
CA LEU A 204 2.43 -6.72 -16.64
C LEU A 204 2.50 -8.23 -16.89
N LYS A 205 2.66 -8.66 -18.14
CA LYS A 205 2.78 -10.09 -18.49
C LYS A 205 3.95 -10.76 -17.75
N SER A 206 5.13 -10.16 -17.81
CA SER A 206 6.31 -10.68 -17.09
C SER A 206 6.12 -10.62 -15.58
N GLY A 207 5.38 -9.61 -15.08
CA GLY A 207 5.04 -9.48 -13.67
C GLY A 207 4.17 -10.64 -13.16
N VAL A 208 3.17 -11.05 -13.93
CA VAL A 208 2.33 -12.22 -13.61
C VAL A 208 3.19 -13.49 -13.53
N GLU A 209 4.16 -13.67 -14.44
CA GLU A 209 5.07 -14.81 -14.39
C GLU A 209 5.95 -14.82 -13.14
N VAL A 210 6.40 -13.65 -12.67
CA VAL A 210 7.16 -13.51 -11.42
C VAL A 210 6.31 -13.88 -10.22
N ILE A 211 5.08 -13.36 -10.13
CA ILE A 211 4.12 -13.69 -9.06
C ILE A 211 3.83 -15.19 -9.05
N SER A 212 3.53 -15.77 -10.21
CA SER A 212 3.26 -17.22 -10.32
C SER A 212 4.45 -18.06 -9.86
N HIS A 213 5.69 -17.66 -10.19
CA HIS A 213 6.89 -18.33 -9.70
C HIS A 213 7.01 -18.25 -8.18
N CYS A 214 6.77 -17.10 -7.58
CA CYS A 214 6.74 -16.97 -6.11
C CYS A 214 5.72 -17.91 -5.47
N ILE A 215 4.52 -18.02 -6.03
CA ILE A 215 3.46 -18.91 -5.53
C ILE A 215 3.89 -20.37 -5.65
N THR A 216 4.49 -20.79 -6.78
CA THR A 216 4.99 -22.19 -6.96
C THR A 216 6.11 -22.53 -6.00
N LYS A 217 6.85 -21.54 -5.48
CA LYS A 217 7.84 -21.73 -4.40
C LYS A 217 7.23 -21.74 -3.00
N GLY A 218 5.92 -21.65 -2.87
CA GLY A 218 5.22 -21.66 -1.58
C GLY A 218 5.26 -20.34 -0.82
N LEU A 219 5.62 -19.23 -1.46
CA LEU A 219 5.61 -17.91 -0.83
C LEU A 219 4.19 -17.42 -0.59
N HIS A 220 3.98 -16.74 0.52
CA HIS A 220 2.81 -15.89 0.74
C HIS A 220 2.99 -14.59 -0.06
N VAL A 221 2.35 -14.52 -1.22
CA VAL A 221 2.45 -13.36 -2.12
C VAL A 221 1.26 -12.44 -1.91
N THR A 222 1.54 -11.15 -1.70
CA THR A 222 0.51 -10.10 -1.71
C THR A 222 0.77 -9.15 -2.88
N ALA A 223 -0.23 -8.94 -3.73
CA ALA A 223 -0.21 -7.95 -4.80
C ALA A 223 -1.14 -6.79 -4.44
N SER A 224 -0.59 -5.56 -4.43
CA SER A 224 -1.34 -4.35 -4.15
C SER A 224 -1.77 -3.66 -5.43
N PHE A 225 -3.03 -3.19 -5.44
CA PHE A 225 -3.62 -2.44 -6.53
C PHE A 225 -4.18 -1.12 -6.01
N ILE A 226 -4.13 -0.10 -6.86
CA ILE A 226 -4.70 1.22 -6.61
C ILE A 226 -5.72 1.49 -7.72
N TYR A 227 -6.93 1.85 -7.33
CA TYR A 227 -8.00 2.23 -8.24
C TYR A 227 -8.42 3.68 -8.01
N GLY A 228 -9.11 4.28 -8.97
CA GLY A 228 -9.61 5.64 -8.86
C GLY A 228 -8.54 6.70 -9.13
N PHE A 229 -7.57 6.43 -10.00
CA PHE A 229 -6.71 7.49 -10.52
C PHE A 229 -7.54 8.53 -11.31
N PRO A 230 -7.14 9.81 -11.29
CA PRO A 230 -7.89 10.86 -12.01
C PRO A 230 -8.15 10.57 -13.49
N GLU A 231 -7.20 9.95 -14.17
CA GLU A 231 -7.28 9.64 -15.60
C GLU A 231 -7.73 8.20 -15.90
N GLU A 232 -8.12 7.43 -14.89
CA GLU A 232 -8.55 6.04 -15.05
C GLU A 232 -9.89 5.97 -15.77
N THR A 233 -9.98 5.12 -16.77
CA THR A 233 -11.19 4.82 -17.54
C THR A 233 -11.82 3.50 -17.10
N GLU A 234 -13.07 3.24 -17.51
CA GLU A 234 -13.72 1.95 -17.27
C GLU A 234 -12.92 0.79 -17.88
N GLU A 235 -12.30 0.99 -19.04
CA GLU A 235 -11.46 -0.03 -19.66
C GLU A 235 -10.21 -0.34 -18.83
N ASP A 236 -9.55 0.68 -18.26
CA ASP A 236 -8.40 0.48 -17.37
C ASP A 236 -8.80 -0.29 -16.11
N LEU A 237 -9.95 0.08 -15.54
CA LEU A 237 -10.51 -0.62 -14.39
C LEU A 237 -10.84 -2.07 -14.74
N SER A 238 -11.46 -2.33 -15.87
CA SER A 238 -11.79 -3.68 -16.35
C SER A 238 -10.54 -4.56 -16.48
N GLN A 239 -9.46 -4.02 -17.07
CA GLN A 239 -8.17 -4.71 -17.17
C GLN A 239 -7.56 -4.99 -15.81
N THR A 240 -7.67 -4.05 -14.88
CA THR A 240 -7.18 -4.21 -13.50
C THR A 240 -7.96 -5.30 -12.76
N LEU A 241 -9.27 -5.29 -12.84
CA LEU A 241 -10.13 -6.32 -12.24
C LEU A 241 -9.85 -7.72 -12.81
N LYS A 242 -9.67 -7.82 -14.12
CA LYS A 242 -9.29 -9.08 -14.77
C LYS A 242 -7.98 -9.65 -14.20
N MET A 243 -6.96 -8.82 -14.07
CA MET A 243 -5.67 -9.22 -13.48
C MET A 243 -5.81 -9.61 -12.01
N ILE A 244 -6.56 -8.86 -11.22
CA ILE A 244 -6.85 -9.15 -9.81
C ILE A 244 -7.45 -10.54 -9.66
N ILE A 245 -8.47 -10.87 -10.46
CA ILE A 245 -9.15 -12.16 -10.40
C ILE A 245 -8.20 -13.28 -10.81
N GLU A 246 -7.43 -13.10 -11.87
CA GLU A 246 -6.44 -14.05 -12.32
C GLU A 246 -5.42 -14.36 -11.22
N LEU A 247 -4.81 -13.35 -10.63
CA LEU A 247 -3.83 -13.50 -9.57
C LEU A 247 -4.43 -14.14 -8.30
N HIS A 248 -5.63 -13.71 -7.93
CA HIS A 248 -6.32 -14.29 -6.77
C HIS A 248 -6.63 -15.77 -6.95
N ASN A 249 -7.13 -16.16 -8.12
CA ASN A 249 -7.43 -17.57 -8.43
C ASN A 249 -6.16 -18.44 -8.43
N ASN A 250 -5.01 -17.85 -8.72
CA ASN A 250 -3.71 -18.49 -8.65
C ASN A 250 -3.12 -18.55 -7.22
N GLY A 251 -3.82 -18.04 -6.21
CA GLY A 251 -3.40 -18.08 -4.81
C GLY A 251 -2.67 -16.84 -4.31
N CYS A 252 -2.65 -15.74 -5.08
CA CYS A 252 -2.12 -14.47 -4.64
C CYS A 252 -3.09 -13.77 -3.69
N ASN A 253 -2.58 -13.23 -2.59
CA ASN A 253 -3.32 -12.32 -1.73
C ASN A 253 -3.46 -10.96 -2.44
N ILE A 254 -4.64 -10.39 -2.42
CA ILE A 254 -4.90 -9.11 -3.08
C ILE A 254 -5.21 -8.02 -2.05
N LEU A 255 -4.50 -6.91 -2.15
CA LEU A 255 -4.78 -5.68 -1.41
C LEU A 255 -5.19 -4.58 -2.39
N THR A 256 -6.27 -3.87 -2.09
CA THR A 256 -6.70 -2.74 -2.92
C THR A 256 -6.88 -1.49 -2.10
N ASN A 257 -6.43 -0.38 -2.66
CA ASN A 257 -6.55 0.94 -2.08
C ASN A 257 -7.11 1.92 -3.09
N MET A 258 -7.92 2.87 -2.63
CA MET A 258 -8.30 4.00 -3.46
C MET A 258 -7.12 4.97 -3.58
N CYS A 259 -6.93 5.54 -4.77
CA CYS A 259 -5.88 6.53 -5.00
C CYS A 259 -6.12 7.79 -4.18
N HIS A 260 -5.24 8.09 -3.24
CA HIS A 260 -5.21 9.36 -2.54
C HIS A 260 -4.20 10.29 -3.17
N ILE A 261 -4.64 11.52 -3.47
CA ILE A 261 -3.78 12.56 -4.06
C ILE A 261 -3.06 13.28 -2.92
N MET A 262 -1.94 12.72 -2.50
CA MET A 262 -1.17 13.21 -1.37
C MET A 262 -0.32 14.44 -1.74
N ASN A 263 -0.21 15.38 -0.80
CA ASN A 263 0.66 16.54 -0.94
C ASN A 263 2.12 16.12 -1.25
N GLY A 264 2.80 16.90 -2.07
CA GLY A 264 4.17 16.64 -2.49
C GLY A 264 4.32 15.59 -3.61
N THR A 265 3.22 15.03 -4.13
CA THR A 265 3.23 14.11 -5.28
C THR A 265 3.02 14.84 -6.61
N ASP A 266 3.39 14.18 -7.72
CA ASP A 266 3.12 14.74 -9.04
C ASP A 266 1.61 14.79 -9.32
N LEU A 267 0.83 13.86 -8.78
CA LEU A 267 -0.63 13.92 -8.85
C LEU A 267 -1.18 15.15 -8.13
N TYR A 268 -0.66 15.47 -6.96
CA TYR A 268 -1.07 16.68 -6.23
C TYR A 268 -0.73 17.95 -7.01
N ASN A 269 0.44 18.01 -7.64
CA ASN A 269 0.82 19.16 -8.47
C ASN A 269 -0.14 19.36 -9.64
N ARG A 270 -0.71 18.28 -10.19
CA ARG A 270 -1.68 18.35 -11.30
C ARG A 270 -3.11 18.63 -10.83
N TYR A 271 -3.55 17.94 -9.81
CA TYR A 271 -4.97 17.87 -9.42
C TYR A 271 -5.29 18.48 -8.06
N GLY A 272 -4.30 18.89 -7.28
CA GLY A 272 -4.49 19.37 -5.92
C GLY A 272 -5.49 20.53 -5.81
N LYS A 273 -5.51 21.42 -6.79
CA LYS A 273 -6.47 22.56 -6.82
C LYS A 273 -7.92 22.13 -7.11
N SER A 274 -8.11 20.97 -7.72
CA SER A 274 -9.42 20.44 -8.12
C SER A 274 -9.98 19.43 -7.11
N LEU A 275 -9.28 19.18 -6.01
CA LEU A 275 -9.77 18.30 -4.95
C LEU A 275 -10.98 18.92 -4.26
N VAL A 276 -11.95 18.12 -3.90
CA VAL A 276 -13.17 18.52 -3.18
C VAL A 276 -13.40 17.61 -1.98
N ILE A 277 -14.08 18.11 -0.95
CA ILE A 277 -14.63 17.26 0.08
C ILE A 277 -15.86 16.59 -0.50
N THR A 278 -15.90 15.26 -0.42
CA THR A 278 -17.08 14.46 -0.80
C THR A 278 -17.59 13.70 0.42
N GLU A 279 -18.90 13.63 0.57
CA GLU A 279 -19.57 12.91 1.67
C GLU A 279 -19.37 11.39 1.58
N ASN A 280 -19.02 10.90 0.39
CA ASN A 280 -18.98 9.47 0.04
C ASN A 280 -17.61 8.80 0.15
N ILE A 281 -16.57 9.47 0.68
CA ILE A 281 -15.25 8.87 0.77
C ILE A 281 -15.21 7.89 1.94
N SER A 282 -15.19 6.61 1.63
CA SER A 282 -15.21 5.52 2.62
C SER A 282 -14.05 5.56 3.62
N TYR A 283 -12.89 6.09 3.21
CA TYR A 283 -11.73 6.25 4.08
C TYR A 283 -11.94 7.36 5.11
N ASN A 284 -12.64 8.42 4.73
CA ASN A 284 -12.84 9.60 5.58
C ASN A 284 -14.11 9.52 6.43
N LYS A 285 -15.04 8.61 6.13
CA LYS A 285 -16.29 8.48 6.92
C LYS A 285 -16.03 8.22 8.41
N SER A 286 -14.99 7.46 8.75
CA SER A 286 -14.64 7.20 10.16
C SER A 286 -13.98 8.41 10.86
N ILE A 287 -13.38 9.33 10.10
CA ILE A 287 -12.70 10.52 10.65
C ILE A 287 -13.61 11.74 10.57
N ILE A 288 -14.38 11.87 9.49
CA ILE A 288 -15.39 12.94 9.31
C ILE A 288 -16.67 12.66 10.13
N ALA A 289 -16.78 11.50 10.76
CA ALA A 289 -17.87 11.21 11.71
C ALA A 289 -17.96 12.19 12.90
N PHE A 290 -16.95 13.04 13.07
CA PHE A 290 -16.97 14.12 14.04
C PHE A 290 -17.33 15.43 13.33
N GLU A 291 -18.56 15.91 13.47
CA GLU A 291 -19.03 17.19 12.90
C GLU A 291 -18.09 18.36 13.17
N GLU A 292 -17.47 18.37 14.37
CA GLU A 292 -16.48 19.36 14.78
C GLU A 292 -15.23 19.37 13.87
N LEU A 293 -14.75 18.19 13.43
CA LEU A 293 -13.60 18.07 12.56
C LEU A 293 -13.92 18.43 11.12
N TYR A 294 -15.15 18.22 10.67
CA TYR A 294 -15.55 18.59 9.32
C TYR A 294 -15.40 20.08 9.06
N GLY A 295 -15.88 20.93 9.99
CA GLY A 295 -15.73 22.38 9.91
C GLY A 295 -14.26 22.82 9.85
N LEU A 296 -13.40 22.19 10.67
CA LEU A 296 -11.95 22.47 10.69
C LEU A 296 -11.28 22.05 9.36
N ILE A 297 -11.59 20.86 8.87
CA ILE A 297 -11.02 20.32 7.63
C ILE A 297 -11.46 21.13 6.42
N SER A 298 -12.77 21.43 6.31
CA SER A 298 -13.33 22.17 5.19
C SER A 298 -12.86 23.64 5.11
N SER A 299 -12.54 24.24 6.27
CA SER A 299 -12.02 25.60 6.35
C SER A 299 -10.51 25.69 6.12
N ASN A 300 -9.77 24.58 6.13
CA ASN A 300 -8.30 24.58 6.08
C ASN A 300 -7.77 23.56 5.06
N ARG A 301 -8.20 23.69 3.83
CA ARG A 301 -7.87 22.81 2.72
C ARG A 301 -6.38 22.53 2.56
N ASP A 302 -5.56 23.58 2.64
CA ASP A 302 -4.11 23.48 2.43
C ASP A 302 -3.41 22.70 3.56
N ILE A 303 -4.05 22.63 4.74
CA ILE A 303 -3.54 21.88 5.89
C ILE A 303 -3.96 20.41 5.81
N PHE A 304 -5.16 20.15 5.29
CA PHE A 304 -5.77 18.83 5.27
C PHE A 304 -6.04 18.27 3.86
N PRO A 305 -5.08 18.35 2.91
CA PRO A 305 -5.32 17.94 1.52
C PRO A 305 -5.71 16.45 1.38
N ASN A 306 -5.28 15.60 2.32
CA ASN A 306 -5.55 14.16 2.28
C ASN A 306 -7.03 13.80 2.59
N PHE A 307 -7.81 14.77 3.06
CA PHE A 307 -9.25 14.58 3.31
C PHE A 307 -10.11 15.00 2.10
N TYR A 308 -9.47 15.46 1.04
CA TYR A 308 -10.11 15.86 -0.19
C TYR A 308 -9.92 14.79 -1.25
N ASP A 309 -10.88 14.68 -2.15
CA ASP A 309 -10.86 13.72 -3.23
C ASP A 309 -10.99 14.39 -4.60
N TYR A 310 -10.57 13.70 -5.64
CA TYR A 310 -10.72 14.14 -7.02
C TYR A 310 -12.03 13.57 -7.59
N PRO A 311 -13.02 14.42 -7.93
CA PRO A 311 -14.31 13.94 -8.40
C PRO A 311 -14.21 13.44 -9.84
N THR A 312 -14.18 12.12 -10.04
CA THR A 312 -14.39 11.49 -11.35
C THR A 312 -15.76 10.82 -11.38
N GLU A 313 -16.31 10.60 -12.58
CA GLU A 313 -17.57 9.85 -12.70
C GLU A 313 -17.45 8.43 -12.12
N LEU A 314 -16.33 7.79 -12.33
CA LEU A 314 -16.03 6.49 -11.76
C LEU A 314 -15.96 6.53 -10.21
N ARG A 315 -15.48 7.62 -9.61
CA ARG A 315 -15.40 7.78 -8.15
C ARG A 315 -16.72 8.19 -7.52
N LYS A 316 -17.61 8.85 -8.25
CA LYS A 316 -18.95 9.23 -7.76
C LYS A 316 -19.83 8.01 -7.48
N SER A 317 -19.62 6.94 -8.21
CA SER A 317 -20.27 5.69 -7.88
C SER A 317 -19.46 5.03 -6.75
N MET A 318 -20.06 4.76 -5.59
CA MET A 318 -19.50 3.90 -4.52
C MET A 318 -19.10 2.50 -5.03
N THR A 319 -19.16 2.33 -6.26
CA THR A 319 -19.16 1.16 -7.10
C THR A 319 -17.79 0.47 -7.12
N TYR A 320 -16.66 1.21 -6.98
CA TYR A 320 -15.32 0.60 -7.13
C TYR A 320 -15.01 -0.50 -6.12
N LEU A 321 -15.19 -0.21 -4.83
CA LEU A 321 -14.92 -1.19 -3.78
C LEU A 321 -15.94 -2.32 -3.84
N ASP A 322 -17.16 -2.00 -4.21
CA ASP A 322 -18.25 -2.94 -4.33
C ASP A 322 -18.11 -3.83 -5.56
N ILE A 323 -17.70 -3.28 -6.71
CA ILE A 323 -17.33 -4.03 -7.91
C ILE A 323 -16.22 -5.02 -7.57
N TYR A 324 -15.20 -4.56 -6.88
CA TYR A 324 -14.06 -5.36 -6.51
C TYR A 324 -14.44 -6.49 -5.54
N ARG A 325 -15.16 -6.16 -4.47
CA ARG A 325 -15.66 -7.14 -3.49
C ARG A 325 -16.59 -8.15 -4.13
N PHE A 326 -17.48 -7.68 -4.99
CA PHE A 326 -18.35 -8.52 -5.78
C PHE A 326 -17.56 -9.48 -6.67
N ALA A 327 -16.62 -8.97 -7.45
CA ALA A 327 -15.82 -9.79 -8.35
C ALA A 327 -15.03 -10.89 -7.62
N LEU A 328 -14.42 -10.57 -6.46
CA LEU A 328 -13.66 -11.54 -5.69
C LEU A 328 -14.54 -12.57 -4.97
N LEU A 329 -15.56 -12.11 -4.28
CA LEU A 329 -16.35 -12.96 -3.42
C LEU A 329 -17.37 -13.79 -4.22
N TYR A 330 -18.05 -13.15 -5.13
CA TYR A 330 -19.14 -13.79 -5.86
C TYR A 330 -18.62 -14.82 -6.88
N CYS A 331 -17.59 -14.47 -7.66
CA CYS A 331 -17.04 -15.37 -8.67
C CYS A 331 -16.36 -16.60 -8.04
N LYS A 332 -15.67 -16.42 -6.89
CA LYS A 332 -14.94 -17.50 -6.24
C LYS A 332 -15.86 -18.45 -5.46
N ILE A 333 -16.88 -17.93 -4.78
CA ILE A 333 -17.65 -18.72 -3.79
C ILE A 333 -18.88 -19.37 -4.44
N HIS A 334 -19.52 -18.72 -5.38
CA HIS A 334 -20.85 -19.12 -5.81
C HIS A 334 -21.00 -19.47 -7.30
N MET A 335 -20.10 -19.04 -8.19
CA MET A 335 -20.32 -19.20 -9.63
C MET A 335 -19.05 -19.37 -10.47
N PRO A 336 -18.16 -20.32 -10.17
CA PRO A 336 -16.96 -20.53 -10.97
C PRO A 336 -17.29 -20.86 -12.45
N GLU A 337 -18.37 -21.57 -12.70
CA GLU A 337 -18.82 -21.93 -14.05
C GLU A 337 -19.34 -20.71 -14.82
N VAL A 338 -20.06 -19.80 -14.17
CA VAL A 338 -20.53 -18.55 -14.78
C VAL A 338 -19.36 -17.64 -15.09
N HIS A 339 -18.36 -17.56 -14.21
CA HIS A 339 -17.15 -16.81 -14.49
C HIS A 339 -16.40 -17.34 -15.70
N LEU A 340 -16.21 -18.65 -15.79
CA LEU A 340 -15.58 -19.32 -16.94
C LEU A 340 -16.39 -19.10 -18.22
N PHE A 341 -17.71 -19.19 -18.14
CA PHE A 341 -18.60 -18.92 -19.27
C PHE A 341 -18.49 -17.47 -19.76
N LEU A 342 -18.49 -16.49 -18.86
CA LEU A 342 -18.39 -15.09 -19.21
C LEU A 342 -17.02 -14.74 -19.80
N GLN A 343 -15.93 -15.32 -19.26
CA GLN A 343 -14.61 -15.21 -19.85
C GLN A 343 -14.54 -15.78 -21.27
N ALA A 344 -15.15 -16.95 -21.50
CA ALA A 344 -15.19 -17.57 -22.82
C ALA A 344 -15.97 -16.73 -23.85
N HIS A 345 -16.88 -15.87 -23.39
CA HIS A 345 -17.68 -14.98 -24.24
C HIS A 345 -17.22 -13.51 -24.23
N ASN A 346 -16.00 -13.24 -23.72
CA ASN A 346 -15.39 -11.91 -23.64
C ASN A 346 -16.15 -10.90 -22.74
N TYR A 347 -16.93 -11.36 -21.78
CA TYR A 347 -17.49 -10.50 -20.75
C TYR A 347 -16.49 -10.30 -19.63
N GLY A 348 -16.23 -9.04 -19.26
CA GLY A 348 -15.36 -8.68 -18.14
C GLY A 348 -16.08 -8.68 -16.80
N SER A 349 -15.33 -8.57 -15.72
CA SER A 349 -15.84 -8.50 -14.34
C SER A 349 -16.74 -7.28 -14.12
N LEU A 350 -16.47 -6.19 -14.81
CA LEU A 350 -17.28 -4.98 -14.76
C LEU A 350 -18.66 -5.20 -15.43
N ASP A 351 -18.69 -5.93 -16.54
CA ASP A 351 -19.94 -6.28 -17.21
C ASP A 351 -20.79 -7.16 -16.32
N MET A 352 -20.20 -8.14 -15.65
CA MET A 352 -20.88 -8.98 -14.66
C MET A 352 -21.49 -8.16 -13.53
N TYR A 353 -20.73 -7.20 -12.99
CA TYR A 353 -21.24 -6.34 -11.94
C TYR A 353 -22.40 -5.46 -12.42
N LYS A 354 -22.29 -4.83 -13.60
CA LYS A 354 -23.37 -4.04 -14.21
C LYS A 354 -24.62 -4.90 -14.44
N MET A 355 -24.45 -6.14 -14.92
CA MET A 355 -25.54 -7.08 -15.11
C MET A 355 -26.18 -7.48 -13.78
N PHE A 356 -25.38 -7.71 -12.74
CA PHE A 356 -25.86 -8.00 -11.39
C PHE A 356 -26.66 -6.84 -10.79
N CYS A 357 -26.16 -5.62 -10.87
CA CYS A 357 -26.88 -4.43 -10.40
C CYS A 357 -28.18 -4.21 -11.14
N ASN A 358 -28.16 -4.36 -12.47
CA ASN A 358 -29.38 -4.22 -13.29
C ASN A 358 -30.41 -5.30 -12.99
N ALA A 359 -29.98 -6.53 -12.74
CA ALA A 359 -30.90 -7.64 -12.41
C ALA A 359 -31.49 -7.54 -10.99
N ASN A 360 -30.88 -6.72 -10.13
CA ASN A 360 -31.25 -6.60 -8.72
C ASN A 360 -31.53 -5.15 -8.30
N SER A 361 -31.88 -4.27 -9.24
CA SER A 361 -32.14 -2.85 -8.99
C SER A 361 -33.28 -2.63 -7.96
N ASP A 362 -34.17 -3.58 -7.83
CA ASP A 362 -35.31 -3.52 -6.89
C ASP A 362 -34.96 -4.02 -5.48
N ILE A 363 -33.79 -4.67 -5.31
CA ILE A 363 -33.40 -5.35 -4.07
C ILE A 363 -32.16 -4.69 -3.46
N ILE A 364 -31.29 -4.04 -4.26
CA ILE A 364 -30.08 -3.39 -3.82
C ILE A 364 -30.30 -1.90 -3.85
N THR A 365 -30.54 -1.32 -2.67
CA THR A 365 -30.51 0.13 -2.48
C THR A 365 -29.08 0.60 -2.22
N GLU A 366 -28.76 1.85 -2.60
CA GLU A 366 -27.49 2.50 -2.21
C GLU A 366 -27.31 2.41 -0.69
N GLY A 367 -26.33 1.66 -0.24
CA GLY A 367 -26.03 1.46 1.19
C GLY A 367 -26.24 0.04 1.72
N ASP A 368 -26.84 -0.87 0.96
CA ASP A 368 -27.01 -2.27 1.38
C ASP A 368 -25.73 -3.09 1.33
N ILE A 369 -24.68 -2.60 0.64
CA ILE A 369 -23.35 -3.19 0.63
C ILE A 369 -22.52 -2.45 1.67
N PRO A 370 -22.21 -3.05 2.84
CA PRO A 370 -21.55 -2.34 3.94
C PRO A 370 -20.15 -1.89 3.52
N SER A 371 -19.87 -0.61 3.60
CA SER A 371 -18.55 -0.01 3.32
C SER A 371 -17.45 -0.48 4.29
N ASN A 372 -17.84 -1.00 5.47
CA ASN A 372 -16.95 -1.58 6.50
C ASN A 372 -17.48 -2.96 6.96
N GLY A 373 -18.15 -3.70 6.10
CA GLY A 373 -18.81 -4.93 6.48
C GLY A 373 -17.84 -6.06 6.71
N ASP A 374 -18.00 -6.69 7.87
CA ASP A 374 -17.55 -8.05 8.12
C ASP A 374 -17.89 -8.91 6.87
N PRO A 375 -16.88 -9.52 6.23
CA PRO A 375 -17.09 -10.39 5.06
C PRO A 375 -18.16 -11.46 5.31
N ASN A 376 -18.29 -11.94 6.56
CA ASN A 376 -19.28 -12.92 6.96
C ASN A 376 -20.71 -12.37 6.95
N LYS A 377 -20.93 -11.09 7.26
CA LYS A 377 -22.23 -10.44 7.14
C LYS A 377 -22.65 -10.25 5.68
N MET A 378 -21.69 -9.92 4.83
CA MET A 378 -21.93 -9.83 3.38
C MET A 378 -22.22 -11.21 2.78
N ILE A 379 -21.46 -12.24 3.16
CA ILE A 379 -21.69 -13.64 2.78
C ILE A 379 -23.08 -14.11 3.28
N SER A 380 -23.49 -13.73 4.49
CA SER A 380 -24.80 -14.12 5.02
C SER A 380 -25.97 -13.43 4.31
N LYS A 381 -25.80 -12.18 3.89
CA LYS A 381 -26.78 -11.47 3.04
C LYS A 381 -26.80 -12.04 1.62
N MET A 382 -25.62 -12.37 1.05
CA MET A 382 -25.52 -13.03 -0.26
C MET A 382 -26.07 -14.46 -0.26
N LYS A 383 -25.94 -15.22 0.82
CA LYS A 383 -26.53 -16.56 0.96
C LYS A 383 -28.07 -16.57 0.92
N ARG A 384 -28.72 -15.43 1.14
CA ARG A 384 -30.17 -15.27 0.97
C ARG A 384 -30.58 -14.93 -0.47
N LEU A 385 -29.61 -14.61 -1.33
CA LEU A 385 -29.83 -14.25 -2.74
C LEU A 385 -29.62 -15.40 -3.76
N PRO A 386 -28.99 -16.57 -3.41
CA PRO A 386 -28.45 -17.47 -4.42
C PRO A 386 -29.47 -17.94 -5.46
N ASP A 387 -30.65 -18.35 -5.05
CA ASP A 387 -31.59 -18.98 -5.98
C ASP A 387 -32.29 -17.97 -6.90
N LEU A 388 -32.64 -16.80 -6.39
CA LEU A 388 -33.30 -15.76 -7.17
C LEU A 388 -32.29 -15.09 -8.14
N VAL A 389 -31.10 -14.77 -7.68
CA VAL A 389 -30.04 -14.09 -8.46
C VAL A 389 -29.48 -15.05 -9.49
N TYR A 390 -29.21 -16.30 -9.10
CA TYR A 390 -28.74 -17.34 -10.02
C TYR A 390 -29.71 -17.57 -11.17
N ASN A 391 -30.97 -17.78 -10.85
CA ASN A 391 -32.01 -18.02 -11.85
C ASN A 391 -32.27 -16.79 -12.74
N GLN A 392 -32.19 -15.58 -12.19
CA GLN A 392 -32.39 -14.35 -12.97
C GLN A 392 -31.16 -14.04 -13.83
N LEU A 393 -29.94 -14.26 -13.33
CA LEU A 393 -28.70 -14.08 -14.07
C LEU A 393 -28.59 -15.06 -15.23
N ILE A 394 -28.91 -16.33 -15.01
CA ILE A 394 -28.94 -17.34 -16.06
C ILE A 394 -30.03 -17.02 -17.09
N LYS A 395 -31.24 -16.63 -16.68
CA LYS A 395 -32.29 -16.19 -17.61
C LYS A 395 -31.85 -15.00 -18.47
N ASN A 396 -31.25 -14.00 -17.87
CA ASN A 396 -30.80 -12.80 -18.57
C ASN A 396 -29.61 -13.11 -19.51
N LEU A 397 -28.69 -13.98 -19.10
CA LEU A 397 -27.60 -14.46 -19.95
C LEU A 397 -28.11 -15.27 -21.15
N VAL A 398 -29.02 -16.20 -20.93
CA VAL A 398 -29.64 -16.99 -22.01
C VAL A 398 -30.42 -16.09 -22.97
N THR A 399 -31.11 -15.06 -22.47
CA THR A 399 -31.85 -14.09 -23.30
C THR A 399 -30.87 -13.23 -24.13
N LEU A 400 -29.77 -12.77 -23.55
CA LEU A 400 -28.71 -12.00 -24.25
C LEU A 400 -28.00 -12.83 -25.34
N ILE A 401 -27.79 -14.11 -25.09
CA ILE A 401 -27.13 -15.02 -26.04
C ILE A 401 -28.06 -15.38 -27.20
N ASN A 402 -29.34 -15.62 -26.89
CA ASN A 402 -30.32 -15.98 -27.91
C ASN A 402 -30.90 -14.77 -28.67
N GLY A 403 -30.63 -13.54 -28.20
CA GLY A 403 -31.00 -12.29 -28.86
C GLY A 403 -29.96 -11.69 -29.79
N LYS A 404 -28.86 -12.40 -30.00
CA LYS A 404 -27.86 -12.16 -31.07
C LYS A 404 -27.93 -13.27 -32.10
#